data_77f673bdb8547d4b6a9881a9b43f09a2
#
_entry.id   77f673bdb8547d4b6a9881a9b43f09a2
#
_cell.length_a   1.000
_cell.length_b   1.000
_cell.length_c   1.000
_cell.angle_alpha   90.00
_cell.angle_beta   90.00
_cell.angle_gamma   90.00
#
_symmetry.space_group_name_H-M   'P 1'
#
loop_
_entity.id
_entity.type
_entity.pdbx_description
1 polymer ?
#
loop_
_entity_poly.entity_id
_entity_poly.type
_entity_poly.pdbx_seq_one_letter_code
_entity_poly.pdbx_strand_id
1 'polypeptide(L)'
;MLTNGNVQDATLNGVRPRKKRTGIYIIKTHIWYLERLVWIIAAIVLMMGSLLSLLHNHNWAVLILGVGLSSVFVSLTGFCFVGNILYRLGVKPILERPLKQGEKSKYYLMQTDRWYLERYIYLIVGINLSWTALLVRFHSLWWLCFPAFVGAATVVFAFTGFCILANTLYRLGAEPRLCINL
;
A
#
# COMPACT_ATOMS: atom_id res chain seq x y z
N MET A 1 8.50 0.30 -47.81
CA MET A 1 8.51 -1.11 -47.34
C MET A 1 9.58 -1.21 -46.27
N LEU A 2 9.21 -1.09 -44.97
CA LEU A 2 10.10 -1.27 -43.83
C LEU A 2 9.49 -2.35 -42.93
N THR A 3 10.28 -3.33 -42.74
CA THR A 3 10.05 -4.69 -42.25
C THR A 3 9.41 -4.78 -40.86
N ASN A 4 8.27 -5.47 -40.79
CA ASN A 4 7.53 -5.88 -39.61
C ASN A 4 8.19 -7.06 -38.82
N GLY A 5 9.52 -7.18 -38.84
CA GLY A 5 10.23 -8.35 -38.31
C GLY A 5 10.52 -8.34 -36.80
N ASN A 6 10.42 -7.20 -36.08
CA ASN A 6 10.98 -7.08 -34.72
C ASN A 6 9.94 -7.15 -33.56
N VAL A 7 8.65 -7.31 -33.86
CA VAL A 7 7.62 -7.34 -32.81
C VAL A 7 7.22 -8.78 -32.41
N GLN A 8 7.43 -9.76 -33.27
CA GLN A 8 7.03 -11.14 -33.00
C GLN A 8 8.04 -11.95 -32.17
N ASP A 9 9.33 -11.63 -32.22
CA ASP A 9 10.35 -12.39 -31.47
C ASP A 9 10.39 -12.09 -29.97
N ALA A 10 9.81 -10.96 -29.51
CA ALA A 10 9.75 -10.58 -28.10
C ALA A 10 8.68 -11.35 -27.30
N THR A 11 7.76 -12.04 -27.96
CA THR A 11 6.66 -12.77 -27.31
C THR A 11 7.03 -14.21 -26.93
N LEU A 12 8.12 -14.76 -27.48
CA LEU A 12 8.54 -16.15 -27.23
C LEU A 12 9.28 -16.35 -25.90
N ASN A 13 9.86 -15.31 -25.31
CA ASN A 13 10.66 -15.44 -24.08
C ASN A 13 9.95 -14.97 -22.80
N GLY A 14 8.66 -14.69 -22.80
CA GLY A 14 7.86 -14.43 -21.58
C GLY A 14 8.29 -13.22 -20.73
N VAL A 15 9.36 -12.53 -21.06
CA VAL A 15 9.90 -11.34 -20.37
C VAL A 15 9.47 -10.12 -21.14
N ARG A 16 8.33 -9.55 -20.81
CA ARG A 16 7.97 -8.22 -21.31
C ARG A 16 9.02 -7.22 -20.83
N PRO A 17 9.66 -6.45 -21.76
CA PRO A 17 10.64 -5.45 -21.35
C PRO A 17 9.96 -4.46 -20.39
N ARG A 18 10.57 -4.22 -19.22
CA ARG A 18 10.12 -3.22 -18.24
C ARG A 18 10.12 -1.86 -18.91
N LYS A 19 8.97 -1.42 -19.41
CA LYS A 19 8.80 -0.10 -20.04
C LYS A 19 9.01 0.97 -18.98
N LYS A 20 10.11 1.70 -19.06
CA LYS A 20 10.37 2.87 -18.21
C LYS A 20 9.23 3.86 -18.42
N ARG A 21 8.43 4.10 -17.37
CA ARG A 21 7.27 4.99 -17.45
C ARG A 21 7.70 6.42 -17.14
N THR A 22 7.40 7.33 -18.04
CA THR A 22 7.60 8.77 -17.88
C THR A 22 6.25 9.36 -17.47
N GLY A 23 6.08 9.63 -16.17
CA GLY A 23 4.84 10.19 -15.63
C GLY A 23 4.88 10.25 -14.11
N ILE A 24 3.92 10.94 -13.53
CA ILE A 24 3.75 11.03 -12.07
C ILE A 24 2.57 10.15 -11.68
N TYR A 25 2.79 9.27 -10.70
CA TYR A 25 1.73 8.48 -10.10
C TYR A 25 0.92 9.35 -9.13
N ILE A 26 -0.36 9.52 -9.40
CA ILE A 26 -1.32 10.22 -8.54
C ILE A 26 -2.59 9.37 -8.46
N ILE A 27 -3.09 9.13 -7.25
CA ILE A 27 -4.35 8.41 -7.04
C ILE A 27 -5.55 9.35 -7.19
N LYS A 28 -6.74 8.77 -7.41
CA LYS A 28 -8.01 9.51 -7.45
C LYS A 28 -8.36 10.04 -6.07
N THR A 29 -8.37 11.38 -5.91
CA THR A 29 -8.65 12.04 -4.62
C THR A 29 -10.04 12.64 -4.52
N HIS A 30 -10.79 12.73 -5.63
CA HIS A 30 -12.14 13.30 -5.67
C HIS A 30 -13.23 12.39 -5.07
N ILE A 31 -12.91 11.11 -4.82
CA ILE A 31 -13.84 10.13 -4.23
C ILE A 31 -13.18 9.52 -2.98
N TRP A 32 -13.97 9.35 -1.92
CA TRP A 32 -13.57 8.57 -0.76
C TRP A 32 -13.88 7.09 -1.01
N TYR A 33 -12.86 6.26 -0.98
CA TYR A 33 -12.96 4.83 -1.17
C TYR A 33 -12.27 4.09 -0.02
N LEU A 34 -12.57 2.81 0.09
CA LEU A 34 -12.19 1.97 1.23
C LEU A 34 -10.69 2.02 1.54
N GLU A 35 -9.84 1.83 0.54
CA GLU A 35 -8.39 1.76 0.72
C GLU A 35 -7.84 3.10 1.24
N ARG A 36 -8.40 4.22 0.79
CA ARG A 36 -8.02 5.57 1.24
C ARG A 36 -8.34 5.78 2.73
N LEU A 37 -9.50 5.29 3.18
CA LEU A 37 -9.86 5.34 4.60
C LEU A 37 -8.98 4.43 5.45
N VAL A 38 -8.64 3.24 4.96
CA VAL A 38 -7.70 2.33 5.64
C VAL A 38 -6.35 3.01 5.86
N TRP A 39 -5.84 3.76 4.87
CA TRP A 39 -4.57 4.50 5.01
C TRP A 39 -4.65 5.60 6.06
N ILE A 40 -5.76 6.34 6.15
CA ILE A 40 -5.94 7.37 7.18
C ILE A 40 -5.98 6.74 8.58
N ILE A 41 -6.72 5.65 8.74
CA ILE A 41 -6.79 4.93 10.03
C ILE A 41 -5.40 4.42 10.41
N ALA A 42 -4.67 3.81 9.49
CA ALA A 42 -3.31 3.35 9.73
C ALA A 42 -2.37 4.50 10.12
N ALA A 43 -2.47 5.65 9.43
CA ALA A 43 -1.68 6.83 9.75
C ALA A 43 -1.97 7.37 11.16
N ILE A 44 -3.25 7.45 11.55
CA ILE A 44 -3.65 7.86 12.91
C ILE A 44 -3.06 6.91 13.94
N VAL A 45 -3.18 5.59 13.73
CA VAL A 45 -2.62 4.58 14.66
C VAL A 45 -1.10 4.69 14.75
N LEU A 46 -0.40 4.94 13.63
CA LEU A 46 1.06 5.15 13.63
C LEU A 46 1.47 6.40 14.41
N MET A 47 0.78 7.51 14.20
CA MET A 47 1.06 8.76 14.89
C MET A 47 0.76 8.63 16.40
N MET A 48 -0.37 8.05 16.76
CA MET A 48 -0.72 7.78 18.17
C MET A 48 0.26 6.79 18.81
N GLY A 49 0.60 5.70 18.13
CA GLY A 49 1.57 4.73 18.62
C GLY A 49 2.94 5.36 18.85
N SER A 50 3.40 6.23 17.93
CA SER A 50 4.66 6.96 18.07
C SER A 50 4.61 7.94 19.25
N LEU A 51 3.53 8.72 19.38
CA LEU A 51 3.36 9.69 20.46
C LEU A 51 3.27 9.00 21.82
N LEU A 52 2.48 7.96 21.96
CA LEU A 52 2.33 7.19 23.20
C LEU A 52 3.64 6.47 23.57
N SER A 53 4.39 5.96 22.56
CA SER A 53 5.71 5.37 22.81
C SER A 53 6.71 6.38 23.34
N LEU A 54 6.62 7.64 22.90
CA LEU A 54 7.50 8.71 23.34
C LEU A 54 7.11 9.25 24.74
N LEU A 55 5.81 9.50 24.97
CA LEU A 55 5.34 10.23 26.15
C LEU A 55 5.00 9.33 27.34
N HIS A 56 4.54 8.11 27.09
CA HIS A 56 4.06 7.22 28.15
C HIS A 56 5.00 6.03 28.36
N ASN A 57 5.12 5.14 27.39
CA ASN A 57 5.93 3.92 27.52
C ASN A 57 6.25 3.34 26.14
N HIS A 58 7.53 2.96 25.91
CA HIS A 58 7.98 2.34 24.65
C HIS A 58 7.23 1.04 24.28
N ASN A 59 6.51 0.41 25.20
CA ASN A 59 5.65 -0.74 24.89
C ASN A 59 4.52 -0.41 23.90
N TRP A 60 4.13 0.86 23.76
CA TRP A 60 3.15 1.30 22.77
C TRP A 60 3.64 1.15 21.32
N ALA A 61 4.93 0.87 21.12
CA ALA A 61 5.45 0.46 19.82
C ALA A 61 4.76 -0.80 19.26
N VAL A 62 4.03 -1.55 20.10
CA VAL A 62 3.17 -2.67 19.67
C VAL A 62 2.10 -2.23 18.66
N LEU A 63 1.61 -0.98 18.73
CA LEU A 63 0.67 -0.44 17.73
C LEU A 63 1.35 -0.28 16.37
N ILE A 64 2.60 0.19 16.35
CA ILE A 64 3.40 0.32 15.13
C ILE A 64 3.67 -1.07 14.53
N LEU A 65 4.04 -2.03 15.39
CA LEU A 65 4.24 -3.43 15.00
C LEU A 65 2.95 -4.03 14.41
N GLY A 66 1.81 -3.79 15.04
CA GLY A 66 0.50 -4.25 14.57
C GLY A 66 0.16 -3.73 13.16
N VAL A 67 0.39 -2.44 12.90
CA VAL A 67 0.20 -1.85 11.55
C VAL A 67 1.19 -2.46 10.56
N GLY A 68 2.46 -2.63 10.94
CA GLY A 68 3.49 -3.24 10.10
C GLY A 68 3.14 -4.67 9.69
N LEU A 69 2.85 -5.53 10.66
CA LEU A 69 2.49 -6.93 10.41
C LEU A 69 1.18 -7.05 9.62
N SER A 70 0.17 -6.23 9.94
CA SER A 70 -1.08 -6.17 9.19
C SER A 70 -0.84 -5.80 7.73
N SER A 71 0.04 -4.82 7.44
CA SER A 71 0.38 -4.42 6.07
C SER A 71 1.07 -5.55 5.30
N VAL A 72 2.01 -6.27 5.92
CA VAL A 72 2.62 -7.46 5.32
C VAL A 72 1.57 -8.52 5.03
N PHE A 73 0.71 -8.81 6.00
CA PHE A 73 -0.36 -9.79 5.86
C PHE A 73 -1.31 -9.44 4.71
N VAL A 74 -1.75 -8.18 4.61
CA VAL A 74 -2.58 -7.68 3.49
C VAL A 74 -1.86 -7.86 2.16
N SER A 75 -0.58 -7.56 2.07
CA SER A 75 0.15 -7.70 0.81
C SER A 75 0.26 -9.15 0.34
N LEU A 76 0.31 -10.11 1.25
CA LEU A 76 0.44 -11.54 0.93
C LEU A 76 -0.92 -12.20 0.67
N THR A 77 -1.91 -11.94 1.52
CA THR A 77 -3.21 -12.64 1.52
C THR A 77 -4.31 -11.86 0.83
N GLY A 78 -4.18 -10.54 0.71
CA GLY A 78 -5.24 -9.63 0.26
C GLY A 78 -6.31 -9.34 1.32
N PHE A 79 -6.24 -9.96 2.50
CA PHE A 79 -7.23 -9.76 3.57
C PHE A 79 -6.81 -8.62 4.48
N CYS A 80 -7.67 -7.60 4.60
CA CYS A 80 -7.50 -6.48 5.51
C CYS A 80 -8.62 -6.49 6.57
N PHE A 81 -8.25 -6.60 7.85
CA PHE A 81 -9.23 -6.60 8.93
C PHE A 81 -10.02 -5.28 8.98
N VAL A 82 -9.31 -4.15 9.01
CA VAL A 82 -9.93 -2.81 9.01
C VAL A 82 -10.74 -2.58 7.74
N GLY A 83 -10.20 -3.01 6.58
CA GLY A 83 -10.90 -2.94 5.30
C GLY A 83 -12.23 -3.72 5.34
N ASN A 84 -12.26 -4.89 5.95
CA ASN A 84 -13.49 -5.68 6.07
C ASN A 84 -14.54 -5.04 6.99
N ILE A 85 -14.11 -4.34 8.05
CA ILE A 85 -15.03 -3.55 8.89
C ILE A 85 -15.65 -2.42 8.06
N LEU A 86 -14.83 -1.64 7.34
CA LEU A 86 -15.31 -0.55 6.48
C LEU A 86 -16.21 -1.04 5.35
N TYR A 87 -15.89 -2.19 4.78
CA TYR A 87 -16.71 -2.85 3.73
C TYR A 87 -18.11 -3.19 4.24
N ARG A 88 -18.22 -3.72 5.47
CA ARG A 88 -19.50 -3.98 6.12
C ARG A 88 -20.29 -2.71 6.43
N LEU A 89 -19.61 -1.59 6.66
CA LEU A 89 -20.22 -0.27 6.83
C LEU A 89 -20.67 0.36 5.49
N GLY A 90 -20.49 -0.35 4.38
CA GLY A 90 -20.97 0.07 3.05
C GLY A 90 -19.98 0.92 2.25
N VAL A 91 -18.72 1.04 2.68
CA VAL A 91 -17.69 1.76 1.92
C VAL A 91 -17.25 0.94 0.70
N LYS A 92 -17.26 1.55 -0.48
CA LYS A 92 -16.92 0.88 -1.74
C LYS A 92 -15.40 0.76 -1.92
N PRO A 93 -14.87 -0.43 -2.18
CA PRO A 93 -13.46 -0.65 -2.54
C PRO A 93 -13.20 -0.40 -4.03
N ILE A 94 -11.93 -0.15 -4.38
CA ILE A 94 -11.46 -0.07 -5.78
C ILE A 94 -10.58 -1.28 -6.11
N LEU A 95 -9.78 -1.77 -5.15
CA LEU A 95 -8.85 -2.89 -5.36
C LEU A 95 -9.47 -4.26 -5.07
N GLU A 96 -10.78 -4.36 -5.07
CA GLU A 96 -11.48 -5.61 -4.82
C GLU A 96 -11.19 -6.66 -5.91
N ARG A 97 -11.08 -7.92 -5.50
CA ARG A 97 -10.96 -9.04 -6.42
C ARG A 97 -12.21 -9.11 -7.31
N PRO A 98 -12.06 -9.24 -8.66
CA PRO A 98 -13.21 -9.40 -9.54
C PRO A 98 -13.98 -10.67 -9.18
N LEU A 99 -15.27 -10.50 -8.89
CA LEU A 99 -16.20 -11.58 -8.59
C LEU A 99 -16.69 -12.23 -9.88
N LYS A 100 -16.96 -13.52 -9.83
CA LYS A 100 -17.67 -14.21 -10.91
C LYS A 100 -19.10 -13.66 -11.01
N GLN A 101 -19.64 -13.62 -12.22
CA GLN A 101 -20.99 -13.11 -12.48
C GLN A 101 -22.01 -13.79 -11.55
N GLY A 102 -22.70 -13.00 -10.71
CA GLY A 102 -23.70 -13.52 -9.75
C GLY A 102 -23.19 -13.79 -8.31
N GLU A 103 -21.90 -13.73 -8.06
CA GLU A 103 -21.32 -13.94 -6.73
C GLU A 103 -21.27 -12.61 -5.95
N LYS A 104 -21.96 -12.54 -4.80
CA LYS A 104 -21.83 -11.43 -3.86
C LYS A 104 -20.71 -11.76 -2.86
N SER A 105 -19.64 -10.98 -2.86
CA SER A 105 -18.59 -11.15 -1.84
C SER A 105 -19.13 -10.79 -0.46
N LYS A 106 -18.97 -11.72 0.47
CA LYS A 106 -19.25 -11.49 1.90
C LYS A 106 -18.13 -10.74 2.60
N TYR A 107 -16.93 -10.76 2.01
CA TYR A 107 -15.70 -10.18 2.58
C TYR A 107 -14.95 -9.41 1.51
N TYR A 108 -14.33 -8.30 1.94
CA TYR A 108 -13.38 -7.57 1.11
C TYR A 108 -12.05 -8.35 1.03
N LEU A 109 -11.66 -8.68 -0.18
CA LEU A 109 -10.35 -9.27 -0.51
C LEU A 109 -9.71 -8.44 -1.61
N MET A 110 -8.54 -7.92 -1.33
CA MET A 110 -7.71 -7.24 -2.32
C MET A 110 -7.20 -8.26 -3.35
N GLN A 111 -7.14 -7.87 -4.60
CA GLN A 111 -6.69 -8.75 -5.67
C GLN A 111 -5.23 -9.17 -5.47
N THR A 112 -4.95 -10.48 -5.47
CA THR A 112 -3.62 -11.06 -5.20
C THR A 112 -3.07 -11.90 -6.35
N ASP A 113 -3.77 -11.95 -7.49
CA ASP A 113 -3.39 -12.70 -8.69
C ASP A 113 -2.05 -12.25 -9.31
N ARG A 114 -1.72 -10.97 -9.19
CA ARG A 114 -0.48 -10.38 -9.69
C ARG A 114 0.12 -9.42 -8.67
N TRP A 115 1.43 -9.24 -8.76
CA TRP A 115 2.13 -8.18 -8.03
C TRP A 115 1.97 -6.86 -8.77
N TYR A 116 1.41 -5.86 -8.08
CA TYR A 116 1.21 -4.51 -8.58
C TYR A 116 1.70 -3.47 -7.57
N LEU A 117 1.81 -2.21 -8.00
CA LEU A 117 2.47 -1.13 -7.27
C LEU A 117 2.00 -1.01 -5.82
N GLU A 118 0.69 -0.93 -5.60
CA GLU A 118 0.12 -0.72 -4.26
C GLU A 118 0.43 -1.90 -3.33
N ARG A 119 0.47 -3.12 -3.87
CA ARG A 119 0.81 -4.32 -3.12
C ARG A 119 2.28 -4.33 -2.67
N TYR A 120 3.20 -3.84 -3.54
CA TYR A 120 4.59 -3.63 -3.16
C TYR A 120 4.75 -2.58 -2.06
N ILE A 121 3.96 -1.49 -2.10
CA ILE A 121 3.97 -0.47 -1.05
C ILE A 121 3.59 -1.07 0.30
N TYR A 122 2.49 -1.85 0.37
CA TYR A 122 2.08 -2.53 1.61
C TYR A 122 3.19 -3.42 2.16
N LEU A 123 3.87 -4.18 1.29
CA LEU A 123 4.96 -5.07 1.71
C LEU A 123 6.15 -4.29 2.26
N ILE A 124 6.65 -3.32 1.48
CA ILE A 124 7.85 -2.55 1.84
C ILE A 124 7.60 -1.76 3.12
N VAL A 125 6.49 -1.03 3.20
CA VAL A 125 6.14 -0.24 4.39
C VAL A 125 5.91 -1.16 5.59
N GLY A 126 5.22 -2.27 5.41
CA GLY A 126 4.94 -3.24 6.47
C GLY A 126 6.21 -3.84 7.07
N ILE A 127 7.17 -4.28 6.24
CA ILE A 127 8.45 -4.82 6.71
C ILE A 127 9.23 -3.73 7.48
N ASN A 128 9.35 -2.53 6.91
CA ASN A 128 10.09 -1.44 7.55
C ASN A 128 9.47 -1.02 8.88
N LEU A 129 8.14 -0.90 8.97
CA LEU A 129 7.45 -0.57 10.23
C LEU A 129 7.63 -1.66 11.28
N SER A 130 7.52 -2.93 10.90
CA SER A 130 7.73 -4.05 11.81
C SER A 130 9.16 -4.07 12.36
N TRP A 131 10.14 -3.88 11.48
CA TRP A 131 11.55 -3.78 11.86
C TRP A 131 11.81 -2.58 12.79
N THR A 132 11.27 -1.42 12.43
CA THR A 132 11.43 -0.20 13.25
C THR A 132 10.78 -0.34 14.62
N ALA A 133 9.62 -0.98 14.73
CA ALA A 133 8.98 -1.24 16.02
C ALA A 133 9.87 -2.09 16.96
N LEU A 134 10.57 -3.09 16.40
CA LEU A 134 11.54 -3.88 17.16
C LEU A 134 12.74 -3.02 17.57
N LEU A 135 13.26 -2.17 16.69
CA LEU A 135 14.34 -1.26 17.02
C LEU A 135 13.97 -0.24 18.11
N VAL A 136 12.75 0.28 18.09
CA VAL A 136 12.21 1.13 19.17
C VAL A 136 12.20 0.38 20.49
N ARG A 137 11.83 -0.91 20.47
CA ARG A 137 11.71 -1.72 21.68
C ARG A 137 13.06 -2.11 22.28
N PHE A 138 14.05 -2.45 21.44
CA PHE A 138 15.30 -3.09 21.86
C PHE A 138 16.54 -2.21 21.71
N HIS A 139 16.49 -1.16 20.89
CA HIS A 139 17.67 -0.35 20.60
C HIS A 139 17.53 1.10 21.09
N SER A 140 16.63 1.92 20.50
CA SER A 140 16.53 3.34 20.83
C SER A 140 15.21 3.96 20.40
N LEU A 141 14.71 4.91 21.24
CA LEU A 141 13.50 5.70 20.93
C LEU A 141 13.67 6.62 19.71
N TRP A 142 14.88 6.93 19.28
CA TRP A 142 15.12 7.71 18.06
C TRP A 142 14.49 7.09 16.80
N TRP A 143 14.34 5.78 16.78
CA TRP A 143 13.67 5.08 15.68
C TRP A 143 12.19 5.44 15.52
N LEU A 144 11.57 6.09 16.51
CA LEU A 144 10.19 6.60 16.42
C LEU A 144 10.02 7.70 15.36
N CYS A 145 11.10 8.41 14.98
CA CYS A 145 11.03 9.38 13.89
C CYS A 145 10.54 8.76 12.58
N PHE A 146 10.90 7.49 12.31
CA PHE A 146 10.51 6.83 11.08
C PHE A 146 9.00 6.53 10.99
N PRO A 147 8.35 5.81 11.93
CA PRO A 147 6.91 5.57 11.87
C PRO A 147 6.08 6.87 12.00
N ALA A 148 6.56 7.88 12.75
CA ALA A 148 5.92 9.19 12.79
C ALA A 148 5.95 9.87 11.41
N PHE A 149 7.10 9.84 10.72
CA PHE A 149 7.24 10.35 9.36
C PHE A 149 6.36 9.58 8.37
N VAL A 150 6.35 8.24 8.44
CA VAL A 150 5.49 7.41 7.58
C VAL A 150 4.01 7.71 7.83
N GLY A 151 3.59 7.89 9.10
CA GLY A 151 2.24 8.29 9.45
C GLY A 151 1.85 9.64 8.82
N ALA A 152 2.68 10.67 9.00
CA ALA A 152 2.47 11.99 8.42
C ALA A 152 2.45 11.94 6.88
N ALA A 153 3.40 11.24 6.25
CA ALA A 153 3.46 11.07 4.81
C ALA A 153 2.23 10.33 4.27
N THR A 154 1.67 9.37 5.02
CA THR A 154 0.46 8.64 4.64
C THR A 154 -0.78 9.53 4.71
N VAL A 155 -0.85 10.45 5.68
CA VAL A 155 -1.90 11.49 5.73
C VAL A 155 -1.81 12.38 4.48
N VAL A 156 -0.63 12.91 4.19
CA VAL A 156 -0.40 13.74 2.99
C VAL A 156 -0.80 12.97 1.72
N PHE A 157 -0.38 11.72 1.60
CA PHE A 157 -0.74 10.85 0.48
C PHE A 157 -2.26 10.67 0.35
N ALA A 158 -2.95 10.45 1.47
CA ALA A 158 -4.41 10.27 1.45
C ALA A 158 -5.15 11.52 0.96
N PHE A 159 -4.63 12.73 1.21
CA PHE A 159 -5.26 13.99 0.77
C PHE A 159 -4.80 14.45 -0.61
N THR A 160 -3.51 14.36 -0.91
CA THR A 160 -2.93 14.87 -2.16
C THR A 160 -2.90 13.83 -3.28
N GLY A 161 -2.93 12.55 -2.94
CA GLY A 161 -2.73 11.45 -3.89
C GLY A 161 -1.28 11.23 -4.31
N PHE A 162 -0.33 12.02 -3.79
CA PHE A 162 1.08 11.94 -4.14
C PHE A 162 1.90 11.20 -3.09
N CYS A 163 2.65 10.19 -3.52
CA CYS A 163 3.56 9.42 -2.67
C CYS A 163 4.92 9.24 -3.35
N ILE A 164 6.00 9.60 -2.64
CA ILE A 164 7.37 9.48 -3.17
C ILE A 164 7.72 8.01 -3.45
N LEU A 165 7.43 7.11 -2.51
CA LEU A 165 7.69 5.67 -2.67
C LEU A 165 6.90 5.09 -3.86
N ALA A 166 5.63 5.45 -3.98
CA ALA A 166 4.79 5.02 -5.11
C ALA A 166 5.36 5.50 -6.45
N ASN A 167 5.78 6.77 -6.52
CA ASN A 167 6.38 7.33 -7.73
C ASN A 167 7.71 6.67 -8.09
N THR A 168 8.53 6.32 -7.09
CA THR A 168 9.78 5.57 -7.30
C THR A 168 9.48 4.19 -7.88
N LEU A 169 8.57 3.43 -7.29
CA LEU A 169 8.17 2.10 -7.78
C LEU A 169 7.53 2.18 -9.18
N TYR A 170 6.74 3.22 -9.44
CA TYR A 170 6.13 3.46 -10.75
C TYR A 170 7.19 3.66 -11.84
N ARG A 171 8.22 4.45 -11.56
CA ARG A 171 9.36 4.66 -12.47
C ARG A 171 10.20 3.39 -12.67
N LEU A 172 10.28 2.53 -11.66
CA LEU A 172 10.91 1.21 -11.73
C LEU A 172 10.08 0.18 -12.52
N GLY A 173 8.87 0.57 -12.99
CA GLY A 173 8.04 -0.24 -13.87
C GLY A 173 6.97 -1.07 -13.15
N ALA A 174 6.68 -0.79 -11.86
CA ALA A 174 5.54 -1.42 -11.18
C ALA A 174 4.21 -0.94 -11.79
N GLU A 175 3.27 -1.86 -11.99
CA GLU A 175 1.96 -1.55 -12.58
C GLU A 175 1.02 -0.98 -11.52
N PRO A 176 0.52 0.27 -11.66
CA PRO A 176 -0.44 0.85 -10.74
C PRO A 176 -1.87 0.39 -11.06
N ARG A 177 -2.73 0.34 -10.05
CA ARG A 177 -4.17 0.07 -10.22
C ARG A 177 -5.06 1.24 -9.79
N LEU A 178 -4.56 2.13 -8.94
CA LEU A 178 -5.30 3.30 -8.43
C LEU A 178 -4.95 4.60 -9.16
N CYS A 179 -4.18 4.56 -10.23
CA CYS A 179 -3.73 5.76 -10.96
C CYS A 179 -4.88 6.42 -11.75
N ILE A 180 -4.87 7.76 -11.81
CA ILE A 180 -5.83 8.55 -12.62
C ILE A 180 -5.62 8.37 -14.12
N ASN A 181 -4.40 8.04 -14.55
CA ASN A 181 -3.96 8.03 -15.94
C ASN A 181 -3.99 6.62 -16.59
N LEU A 182 -4.89 5.76 -16.16
CA LEU A 182 -5.17 4.47 -16.83
C LEU A 182 -6.45 4.56 -17.64
#